data_850d4f49c7a5ba4f1a43217ed90e418d
#
_entry.id   850d4f49c7a5ba4f1a43217ed90e418d
#
_cell.length_a   1.000
_cell.length_b   1.000
_cell.length_c   1.000
_cell.angle_alpha   90.00
_cell.angle_beta   90.00
_cell.angle_gamma   90.00
#
_symmetry.space_group_name_H-M   'P 1'
#
loop_
_entity.id
_entity.type
_entity.pdbx_description
1 polymer ?
#
loop_
_entity_poly.entity_id
_entity_poly.type
_entity_poly.pdbx_seq_one_letter_code
_entity_poly.pdbx_strand_id
1 'polypeptide(L)'
;MRRCYFQILLLTVLTATTFPIWHGTPRVASANQSESGPTFYRDVLPILQQHCQNCHRPGGIAPLLLMTYQQARIEAHAIATITGNHRMPPWFADPSVGSFANDPSLTLHELMTLLTWDMAKAPAGDPKDAPPLRVWTNGWNIPRPDATVKMTKPVAIPAEGDIEYTYEIVHTNFTEAKWVQTSEIRPSSRESVHHAVVYVRPPGSKWLDHAPVGVPFTAADMTDDKSKRDALWTDADILLVYAPGSSPDRWPDGMGKLVPAGSDLVFQMHYTAPGHATSDQAEIGLVFAKQPPKQRVLTLQLTNDHFVIPPGADDFRVEARGTLPNDATLLSFFPHMHLRGKRFEYNIVAKDGAIEPLLRVNWDFHWQLSYQLAKPMHLAAGTELQAVAWFDNSSANPHNPDPSVAVRWGDQTYDEMMVGFFDVAVRPDLDKWNYFKRPTKRQP
;
A
#
# COMPACT_ATOMS: atom_id res chain seq x y z
N MET A 1 56.37 59.56 11.45
CA MET A 1 56.44 60.83 12.24
C MET A 1 55.08 61.17 12.82
N ARG A 2 55.03 61.29 14.19
CA ARG A 2 54.04 62.05 14.99
C ARG A 2 52.57 61.98 14.71
N ARG A 3 51.80 61.19 15.49
CA ARG A 3 50.96 61.45 16.70
C ARG A 3 50.21 62.79 16.70
N CYS A 4 48.87 62.77 16.75
CA CYS A 4 48.07 63.66 17.59
C CYS A 4 46.83 62.99 18.11
N TYR A 5 46.71 62.88 19.44
CA TYR A 5 45.51 62.47 20.18
C TYR A 5 44.62 63.69 20.37
N PHE A 6 43.26 63.51 20.20
CA PHE A 6 42.33 64.50 20.78
C PHE A 6 41.37 63.75 21.72
N GLN A 7 41.46 64.01 22.97
CA GLN A 7 40.52 63.60 24.01
C GLN A 7 39.39 64.62 24.05
N ILE A 8 38.15 64.20 23.90
CA ILE A 8 36.98 65.03 24.23
C ILE A 8 36.35 64.42 25.49
N LEU A 9 36.36 65.23 26.52
CA LEU A 9 35.73 65.00 27.83
C LEU A 9 34.23 65.34 27.68
N LEU A 10 33.34 64.34 27.80
CA LEU A 10 31.89 64.60 27.88
C LEU A 10 31.44 64.38 29.32
N LEU A 11 31.02 65.49 29.93
CA LEU A 11 30.35 65.49 31.25
C LEU A 11 28.94 64.92 31.07
N THR A 12 28.64 63.75 31.68
CA THR A 12 27.27 63.25 31.78
C THR A 12 26.65 63.66 33.10
N VAL A 13 25.60 64.48 32.98
CA VAL A 13 24.74 64.86 34.12
C VAL A 13 23.78 63.66 34.36
N LEU A 14 23.92 63.06 35.58
CA LEU A 14 22.98 62.03 36.03
C LEU A 14 21.70 62.69 36.56
N THR A 15 20.60 62.65 35.84
CA THR A 15 19.26 62.89 36.39
C THR A 15 18.65 61.58 36.85
N ALA A 16 18.52 61.42 38.16
CA ALA A 16 17.83 60.26 38.73
C ALA A 16 16.30 60.40 38.58
N THR A 17 15.73 59.69 37.64
CA THR A 17 14.27 59.48 37.56
C THR A 17 13.91 58.20 38.30
N THR A 18 13.24 58.34 39.42
CA THR A 18 12.67 57.26 40.22
C THR A 18 11.42 56.70 39.48
N PHE A 19 11.57 55.50 38.85
CA PHE A 19 10.42 54.75 38.39
C PHE A 19 9.88 53.88 39.54
N PRO A 20 8.55 53.81 39.74
CA PRO A 20 7.98 52.91 40.72
C PRO A 20 8.12 51.46 40.20
N ILE A 21 8.85 50.64 40.96
CA ILE A 21 8.96 49.18 40.70
C ILE A 21 7.60 48.56 41.03
N TRP A 22 6.81 48.30 39.99
CA TRP A 22 5.59 47.53 40.13
C TRP A 22 5.96 46.03 40.23
N HIS A 23 5.93 45.52 41.47
CA HIS A 23 6.09 44.09 41.75
C HIS A 23 4.82 43.35 41.36
N GLY A 24 4.59 43.24 40.07
CA GLY A 24 3.64 42.28 39.53
C GLY A 24 4.32 40.91 39.50
N THR A 25 4.02 40.03 40.46
CA THR A 25 4.35 38.61 40.35
C THR A 25 3.72 38.08 39.06
N PRO A 26 4.49 37.47 38.14
CA PRO A 26 3.87 36.80 37.00
C PRO A 26 2.99 35.70 37.57
N ARG A 27 1.68 35.85 37.46
CA ARG A 27 0.74 34.71 37.55
C ARG A 27 1.12 33.79 36.39
N VAL A 28 1.93 32.78 36.68
CA VAL A 28 1.99 31.59 35.82
C VAL A 28 0.56 31.08 35.79
N ALA A 29 -0.09 31.26 34.65
CA ALA A 29 -1.34 30.58 34.38
C ALA A 29 -0.96 29.10 34.42
N SER A 30 -1.25 28.45 35.54
CA SER A 30 -1.26 27.01 35.65
C SER A 30 -2.32 26.56 34.63
N ALA A 31 -1.88 26.16 33.45
CA ALA A 31 -2.71 25.31 32.60
C ALA A 31 -3.04 24.12 33.49
N ASN A 32 -4.29 24.02 33.94
CA ASN A 32 -4.84 22.81 34.52
C ASN A 32 -4.73 21.73 33.41
N GLN A 33 -3.56 21.12 33.31
CA GLN A 33 -3.50 19.78 32.77
C GLN A 33 -4.29 18.92 33.74
N SER A 34 -5.46 18.48 33.35
CA SER A 34 -6.26 17.57 34.12
C SER A 34 -5.39 16.36 34.47
N GLU A 35 -5.18 16.13 35.79
CA GLU A 35 -4.40 14.99 36.33
C GLU A 35 -5.06 13.62 35.99
N SER A 36 -6.12 13.59 35.21
CA SER A 36 -6.73 12.37 34.72
C SER A 36 -6.02 11.91 33.45
N GLY A 37 -5.40 10.71 33.49
CA GLY A 37 -4.78 10.04 32.36
C GLY A 37 -5.72 9.92 31.13
N PRO A 38 -5.26 9.30 30.04
CA PRO A 38 -6.08 9.19 28.83
C PRO A 38 -7.34 8.38 29.07
N THR A 39 -8.44 8.80 28.40
CA THR A 39 -9.74 8.15 28.44
C THR A 39 -10.15 7.69 27.06
N PHE A 40 -11.10 6.73 26.98
CA PHE A 40 -11.53 6.18 25.70
C PHE A 40 -12.11 7.25 24.79
N TYR A 41 -13.15 7.97 25.25
CA TYR A 41 -13.88 8.86 24.36
C TYR A 41 -13.07 10.07 23.90
N ARG A 42 -12.25 10.64 24.76
CA ARG A 42 -11.46 11.83 24.44
C ARG A 42 -10.19 11.52 23.66
N ASP A 43 -9.46 10.45 24.04
CA ASP A 43 -8.07 10.25 23.61
C ASP A 43 -7.91 8.99 22.73
N VAL A 44 -8.54 7.87 23.09
CA VAL A 44 -8.34 6.58 22.43
C VAL A 44 -9.22 6.41 21.19
N LEU A 45 -10.51 6.80 21.27
CA LEU A 45 -11.43 6.65 20.14
C LEU A 45 -10.99 7.40 18.89
N PRO A 46 -10.44 8.63 18.95
CA PRO A 46 -9.86 9.29 17.79
C PRO A 46 -8.74 8.45 17.11
N ILE A 47 -7.84 7.87 17.92
CA ILE A 47 -6.76 7.02 17.42
C ILE A 47 -7.32 5.77 16.73
N LEU A 48 -8.28 5.10 17.38
CA LEU A 48 -8.92 3.92 16.79
C LEU A 48 -9.65 4.25 15.48
N GLN A 49 -10.35 5.38 15.42
CA GLN A 49 -11.01 5.83 14.21
C GLN A 49 -10.03 6.11 13.07
N GLN A 50 -8.89 6.68 13.36
CA GLN A 50 -7.90 7.05 12.35
C GLN A 50 -7.11 5.85 11.84
N HIS A 51 -6.62 4.98 12.73
CA HIS A 51 -5.62 3.96 12.42
C HIS A 51 -6.16 2.52 12.41
N CYS A 52 -7.29 2.23 13.08
CA CYS A 52 -7.71 0.85 13.34
C CYS A 52 -9.04 0.48 12.67
N GLN A 53 -10.05 1.37 12.71
CA GLN A 53 -11.42 1.07 12.28
C GLN A 53 -11.58 0.88 10.77
N ASN A 54 -10.57 1.20 9.93
CA ASN A 54 -10.58 0.81 8.52
C ASN A 54 -10.73 -0.71 8.36
N CYS A 55 -10.08 -1.48 9.24
CA CYS A 55 -10.08 -2.93 9.24
C CYS A 55 -10.95 -3.51 10.36
N HIS A 56 -10.89 -2.93 11.58
CA HIS A 56 -11.56 -3.42 12.79
C HIS A 56 -13.00 -2.90 12.93
N ARG A 57 -13.85 -3.18 11.94
CA ARG A 57 -15.27 -2.78 11.86
C ARG A 57 -16.12 -3.87 11.21
N PRO A 58 -17.46 -3.83 11.34
CA PRO A 58 -18.33 -4.71 10.59
C PRO A 58 -18.09 -4.62 9.09
N GLY A 59 -17.88 -5.77 8.44
CA GLY A 59 -17.51 -5.86 7.03
C GLY A 59 -16.07 -5.42 6.72
N GLY A 60 -15.25 -5.14 7.73
CA GLY A 60 -13.80 -5.01 7.61
C GLY A 60 -13.10 -6.37 7.52
N ILE A 61 -11.77 -6.36 7.37
CA ILE A 61 -10.98 -7.59 7.25
C ILE A 61 -10.61 -8.20 8.62
N ALA A 62 -10.51 -7.36 9.67
CA ALA A 62 -10.05 -7.80 10.96
C ALA A 62 -11.11 -8.65 11.69
N PRO A 63 -10.71 -9.73 12.39
CA PRO A 63 -11.64 -10.64 13.07
C PRO A 63 -12.31 -10.01 14.29
N LEU A 64 -11.68 -9.02 14.94
CA LEU A 64 -12.24 -8.32 16.09
C LEU A 64 -12.67 -6.88 15.74
N LEU A 65 -13.64 -6.36 16.48
CA LEU A 65 -14.19 -5.02 16.25
C LEU A 65 -13.68 -4.04 17.30
N LEU A 66 -13.34 -2.81 16.86
CA LEU A 66 -12.89 -1.72 17.74
C LEU A 66 -13.77 -0.45 17.55
N MET A 67 -15.10 -0.65 17.49
CA MET A 67 -16.07 0.42 17.23
C MET A 67 -16.61 1.08 18.50
N THR A 68 -16.64 0.35 19.61
CA THR A 68 -17.24 0.79 20.87
C THR A 68 -16.26 0.70 22.03
N TYR A 69 -16.56 1.44 23.12
CA TYR A 69 -15.79 1.36 24.36
C TYR A 69 -15.69 -0.07 24.89
N GLN A 70 -16.80 -0.81 24.91
CA GLN A 70 -16.83 -2.17 25.42
C GLN A 70 -15.90 -3.10 24.63
N GLN A 71 -15.95 -3.00 23.29
CA GLN A 71 -15.05 -3.77 22.41
C GLN A 71 -13.59 -3.43 22.65
N ALA A 72 -13.24 -2.14 22.63
CA ALA A 72 -11.87 -1.70 22.82
C ALA A 72 -11.33 -2.00 24.23
N ARG A 73 -12.17 -1.88 25.27
CA ARG A 73 -11.77 -2.16 26.66
C ARG A 73 -11.38 -3.62 26.89
N ILE A 74 -12.10 -4.56 26.30
CA ILE A 74 -11.77 -6.00 26.38
C ILE A 74 -10.39 -6.24 25.78
N GLU A 75 -10.07 -5.56 24.68
CA GLU A 75 -8.83 -5.71 23.93
C GLU A 75 -7.72 -4.71 24.35
N ALA A 76 -7.91 -3.94 25.43
CA ALA A 76 -6.99 -2.83 25.77
C ALA A 76 -5.53 -3.29 25.90
N HIS A 77 -5.30 -4.40 26.59
CA HIS A 77 -3.96 -4.97 26.76
C HIS A 77 -3.39 -5.52 25.44
N ALA A 78 -4.21 -6.17 24.63
CA ALA A 78 -3.82 -6.64 23.30
C ALA A 78 -3.47 -5.45 22.37
N ILE A 79 -4.31 -4.39 22.38
CA ILE A 79 -4.04 -3.14 21.63
C ILE A 79 -2.69 -2.56 22.04
N ALA A 80 -2.46 -2.36 23.35
CA ALA A 80 -1.21 -1.82 23.88
C ALA A 80 0.00 -2.66 23.45
N THR A 81 -0.08 -3.99 23.63
CA THR A 81 1.02 -4.91 23.31
C THR A 81 1.35 -4.93 21.82
N ILE A 82 0.33 -5.06 20.95
CA ILE A 82 0.54 -5.23 19.50
C ILE A 82 1.02 -3.94 18.84
N THR A 83 0.53 -2.77 19.34
CA THR A 83 0.99 -1.47 18.85
C THR A 83 2.38 -1.14 19.39
N GLY A 84 2.68 -1.47 20.66
CA GLY A 84 4.01 -1.33 21.26
C GLY A 84 5.09 -2.14 20.55
N ASN A 85 4.72 -3.28 19.97
CA ASN A 85 5.61 -4.12 19.16
C ASN A 85 5.60 -3.74 17.66
N HIS A 86 4.97 -2.65 17.27
CA HIS A 86 4.84 -2.17 15.87
C HIS A 86 4.26 -3.21 14.88
N ARG A 87 3.41 -4.15 15.38
CA ARG A 87 2.74 -5.13 14.53
C ARG A 87 1.40 -4.63 14.01
N MET A 88 0.82 -3.62 14.67
CA MET A 88 -0.41 -2.92 14.28
C MET A 88 -0.29 -1.43 14.52
N PRO A 89 -0.76 -0.61 13.58
CA PRO A 89 -1.22 -0.97 12.22
C PRO A 89 -0.08 -1.63 11.41
N PRO A 90 -0.38 -2.54 10.46
CA PRO A 90 0.66 -3.18 9.65
C PRO A 90 1.32 -2.14 8.74
N TRP A 91 2.63 -1.95 8.92
CA TRP A 91 3.46 -1.07 8.12
C TRP A 91 4.93 -1.47 8.25
N PHE A 92 5.59 -1.71 7.13
CA PHE A 92 6.90 -2.34 7.13
C PHE A 92 7.97 -1.52 6.39
N ALA A 93 7.62 -0.32 5.89
CA ALA A 93 8.60 0.60 5.30
C ALA A 93 9.56 1.12 6.37
N ASP A 94 10.84 1.19 6.00
CA ASP A 94 11.87 1.86 6.80
C ASP A 94 11.53 3.36 6.93
N PRO A 95 11.30 3.88 8.14
CA PRO A 95 10.89 5.28 8.33
C PRO A 95 11.95 6.29 7.92
N SER A 96 13.19 5.86 7.70
CA SER A 96 14.29 6.70 7.21
C SER A 96 14.34 6.82 5.68
N VAL A 97 13.52 6.04 4.94
CA VAL A 97 13.53 5.96 3.48
C VAL A 97 12.16 6.26 2.90
N GLY A 98 12.08 7.32 2.11
CA GLY A 98 10.85 7.77 1.49
C GLY A 98 9.88 8.46 2.45
N SER A 99 8.72 8.84 1.94
CA SER A 99 7.59 9.40 2.70
C SER A 99 6.29 9.01 1.98
N PHE A 100 5.33 8.45 2.70
CA PHE A 100 4.16 7.81 2.12
C PHE A 100 2.86 8.40 2.66
N ALA A 101 1.93 8.69 1.76
CA ALA A 101 0.64 9.30 2.11
C ALA A 101 -0.30 8.35 2.85
N ASN A 102 -0.11 7.05 2.66
CA ASN A 102 -0.93 6.00 3.27
C ASN A 102 -0.24 5.32 4.46
N ASP A 103 0.77 5.95 5.07
CA ASP A 103 1.42 5.46 6.28
C ASP A 103 0.42 5.49 7.46
N PRO A 104 0.03 4.33 8.00
CA PRO A 104 -0.88 4.24 9.12
C PRO A 104 -0.17 4.23 10.48
N SER A 105 1.14 4.45 10.52
CA SER A 105 1.94 4.36 11.75
C SER A 105 1.43 5.33 12.81
N LEU A 106 1.47 4.87 14.06
CA LEU A 106 1.16 5.71 15.20
C LEU A 106 2.30 6.67 15.50
N THR A 107 1.97 7.90 15.82
CA THR A 107 2.93 8.83 16.44
C THR A 107 3.31 8.33 17.84
N LEU A 108 4.47 8.76 18.34
CA LEU A 108 4.88 8.43 19.71
C LEU A 108 3.83 8.84 20.75
N HIS A 109 3.16 9.97 20.53
CA HIS A 109 2.10 10.45 21.43
C HIS A 109 0.89 9.49 21.42
N GLU A 110 0.42 9.05 20.25
CA GLU A 110 -0.69 8.11 20.12
C GLU A 110 -0.34 6.75 20.74
N LEU A 111 0.87 6.25 20.46
CA LEU A 111 1.36 5.01 21.08
C LEU A 111 1.36 5.10 22.60
N MET A 112 1.96 6.17 23.18
CA MET A 112 1.99 6.38 24.62
C MET A 112 0.60 6.56 25.22
N THR A 113 -0.35 7.15 24.46
CA THR A 113 -1.76 7.27 24.87
C THR A 113 -2.40 5.88 25.03
N LEU A 114 -2.22 4.98 24.05
CA LEU A 114 -2.76 3.61 24.12
C LEU A 114 -2.14 2.81 25.28
N LEU A 115 -0.82 2.87 25.44
CA LEU A 115 -0.10 2.19 26.53
C LEU A 115 -0.56 2.67 27.91
N THR A 116 -0.64 4.02 28.09
CA THR A 116 -1.05 4.61 29.36
C THR A 116 -2.52 4.33 29.67
N TRP A 117 -3.39 4.28 28.64
CA TRP A 117 -4.79 3.93 28.81
C TRP A 117 -4.99 2.49 29.33
N ASP A 118 -4.25 1.52 28.78
CA ASP A 118 -4.25 0.14 29.29
C ASP A 118 -3.76 0.10 30.76
N MET A 119 -2.63 0.74 31.06
CA MET A 119 -2.08 0.80 32.42
C MET A 119 -3.06 1.42 33.44
N ALA A 120 -3.87 2.39 33.00
CA ALA A 120 -4.90 3.03 33.79
C ALA A 120 -6.19 2.22 33.93
N LYS A 121 -6.22 0.95 33.50
CA LYS A 121 -7.39 0.05 33.49
C LYS A 121 -8.47 0.47 32.50
N ALA A 122 -8.07 1.08 31.43
CA ALA A 122 -8.91 1.46 30.29
C ALA A 122 -10.16 2.26 30.67
N PRO A 123 -10.05 3.48 31.28
CA PRO A 123 -11.21 4.27 31.68
C PRO A 123 -11.99 4.78 30.46
N ALA A 124 -13.33 4.85 30.61
CA ALA A 124 -14.22 5.34 29.56
C ALA A 124 -14.10 6.84 29.27
N GLY A 125 -14.05 7.64 30.33
CA GLY A 125 -14.22 9.10 30.22
C GLY A 125 -15.69 9.51 30.00
N ASP A 126 -15.92 10.77 29.66
CA ASP A 126 -17.26 11.30 29.37
C ASP A 126 -17.62 11.03 27.89
N PRO A 127 -18.75 10.39 27.59
CA PRO A 127 -19.19 10.18 26.20
C PRO A 127 -19.38 11.47 25.38
N LYS A 128 -19.52 12.62 26.03
CA LYS A 128 -19.60 13.92 25.34
C LYS A 128 -18.30 14.35 24.68
N ASP A 129 -17.16 13.78 25.12
CA ASP A 129 -15.84 14.04 24.54
C ASP A 129 -15.60 13.23 23.25
N ALA A 130 -16.55 12.34 22.89
CA ALA A 130 -16.41 11.49 21.71
C ALA A 130 -16.34 12.31 20.41
N PRO A 131 -15.42 12.01 19.51
CA PRO A 131 -15.43 12.58 18.16
C PRO A 131 -16.68 12.12 17.40
N PRO A 132 -17.07 12.81 16.32
CA PRO A 132 -18.16 12.36 15.45
C PRO A 132 -17.92 10.91 14.98
N LEU A 133 -19.00 10.14 14.92
CA LEU A 133 -18.91 8.76 14.41
C LEU A 133 -18.46 8.76 12.96
N ARG A 134 -17.52 7.86 12.65
CA ARG A 134 -17.10 7.63 11.28
C ARG A 134 -18.19 6.83 10.55
N VAL A 135 -18.64 7.37 9.43
CA VAL A 135 -19.67 6.73 8.58
C VAL A 135 -18.99 6.03 7.41
N TRP A 136 -19.39 4.79 7.16
CA TRP A 136 -18.88 3.94 6.08
C TRP A 136 -19.94 3.80 4.99
N THR A 137 -19.60 4.19 3.76
CA THR A 137 -20.55 4.17 2.62
C THR A 137 -20.78 2.74 2.15
N ASN A 138 -21.86 2.09 2.62
CA ASN A 138 -22.23 0.71 2.25
C ASN A 138 -21.07 -0.29 2.32
N GLY A 139 -20.16 -0.09 3.28
CA GLY A 139 -18.97 -0.91 3.46
C GLY A 139 -17.77 -0.57 2.55
N TRP A 140 -17.88 0.32 1.57
CA TRP A 140 -16.76 0.82 0.79
C TRP A 140 -15.88 1.79 1.60
N ASN A 141 -14.56 1.71 1.38
CA ASN A 141 -13.59 2.70 1.88
C ASN A 141 -13.41 3.86 0.90
N ILE A 142 -14.00 3.77 -0.28
CA ILE A 142 -14.03 4.81 -1.32
C ILE A 142 -15.39 5.54 -1.30
N PRO A 143 -15.52 6.69 -1.97
CA PRO A 143 -16.84 7.28 -2.23
C PRO A 143 -17.77 6.25 -2.89
N ARG A 144 -19.08 6.55 -2.88
CA ARG A 144 -20.04 5.68 -3.58
C ARG A 144 -19.56 5.40 -5.01
N PRO A 145 -19.33 4.13 -5.38
CA PRO A 145 -18.91 3.80 -6.74
C PRO A 145 -19.91 4.26 -7.80
N ASP A 146 -19.41 4.77 -8.92
CA ASP A 146 -20.20 5.07 -10.11
C ASP A 146 -20.57 3.79 -10.87
N ALA A 147 -19.70 2.76 -10.76
CA ALA A 147 -19.95 1.43 -11.29
C ALA A 147 -19.36 0.37 -10.35
N THR A 148 -20.01 -0.80 -10.35
CA THR A 148 -19.50 -2.01 -9.68
C THR A 148 -19.46 -3.13 -10.69
N VAL A 149 -18.32 -3.82 -10.79
CA VAL A 149 -18.14 -5.02 -11.60
C VAL A 149 -17.88 -6.18 -10.64
N LYS A 150 -18.68 -7.23 -10.75
CA LYS A 150 -18.68 -8.36 -9.82
C LYS A 150 -18.40 -9.65 -10.57
N MET A 151 -17.61 -10.55 -10.00
CA MET A 151 -17.48 -11.92 -10.47
C MET A 151 -18.87 -12.53 -10.62
N THR A 152 -19.10 -13.27 -11.71
CA THR A 152 -20.45 -13.75 -12.05
C THR A 152 -20.86 -14.95 -11.22
N LYS A 153 -19.88 -15.75 -10.78
CA LYS A 153 -20.11 -16.95 -9.96
C LYS A 153 -19.20 -16.97 -8.74
N PRO A 154 -19.67 -17.54 -7.63
CA PRO A 154 -18.79 -17.79 -6.49
C PRO A 154 -17.78 -18.88 -6.82
N VAL A 155 -16.54 -18.68 -6.33
CA VAL A 155 -15.46 -19.68 -6.35
C VAL A 155 -15.52 -20.46 -5.06
N ALA A 156 -15.61 -21.80 -5.14
CA ALA A 156 -15.56 -22.67 -3.96
C ALA A 156 -14.11 -22.74 -3.43
N ILE A 157 -13.96 -22.55 -2.12
CA ILE A 157 -12.68 -22.54 -1.44
C ILE A 157 -12.67 -23.71 -0.45
N PRO A 158 -11.75 -24.69 -0.60
CA PRO A 158 -11.66 -25.84 0.31
C PRO A 158 -11.15 -25.39 1.70
N ALA A 159 -11.40 -26.25 2.69
CA ALA A 159 -10.94 -26.02 4.05
C ALA A 159 -9.41 -26.09 4.18
N GLU A 160 -8.77 -26.91 3.37
CA GLU A 160 -7.34 -27.23 3.45
C GLU A 160 -6.76 -27.45 2.04
N GLY A 161 -5.44 -27.37 1.91
CA GLY A 161 -4.70 -27.62 0.67
C GLY A 161 -4.34 -26.37 -0.10
N ASP A 162 -3.50 -26.55 -1.11
CA ASP A 162 -3.06 -25.48 -2.02
C ASP A 162 -4.17 -25.19 -3.04
N ILE A 163 -4.34 -23.91 -3.35
CA ILE A 163 -5.36 -23.44 -4.29
C ILE A 163 -4.67 -22.73 -5.43
N GLU A 164 -4.86 -23.25 -6.65
CA GLU A 164 -4.32 -22.60 -7.87
C GLU A 164 -4.94 -21.22 -8.07
N TYR A 165 -4.21 -20.31 -8.76
CA TYR A 165 -4.76 -19.03 -9.20
C TYR A 165 -6.04 -19.24 -9.98
N THR A 166 -7.08 -18.54 -9.57
CA THR A 166 -8.39 -18.56 -10.23
C THR A 166 -8.57 -17.28 -11.03
N TYR A 167 -8.98 -17.43 -12.27
CA TYR A 167 -9.25 -16.30 -13.18
C TYR A 167 -10.74 -16.24 -13.49
N GLU A 168 -11.28 -15.05 -13.70
CA GLU A 168 -12.59 -14.84 -14.29
C GLU A 168 -12.60 -13.61 -15.18
N ILE A 169 -13.07 -13.75 -16.40
CA ILE A 169 -13.29 -12.65 -17.35
C ILE A 169 -14.71 -12.15 -17.19
N VAL A 170 -14.87 -10.86 -16.87
CA VAL A 170 -16.17 -10.24 -16.64
C VAL A 170 -16.35 -9.03 -17.57
N HIS A 171 -17.45 -9.00 -18.34
CA HIS A 171 -17.78 -7.86 -19.19
C HIS A 171 -18.08 -6.61 -18.36
N THR A 172 -17.45 -5.48 -18.68
CA THR A 172 -17.80 -4.20 -18.05
C THR A 172 -19.11 -3.62 -18.56
N ASN A 173 -19.49 -3.95 -19.81
CA ASN A 173 -20.58 -3.35 -20.56
C ASN A 173 -20.45 -1.82 -20.74
N PHE A 174 -19.25 -1.27 -20.64
CA PHE A 174 -19.00 0.14 -20.88
C PHE A 174 -19.07 0.45 -22.37
N THR A 175 -20.03 1.28 -22.77
CA THR A 175 -20.22 1.72 -24.17
C THR A 175 -19.26 2.86 -24.55
N GLU A 176 -18.62 3.49 -23.59
CA GLU A 176 -17.60 4.53 -23.76
C GLU A 176 -16.42 4.29 -22.82
N ALA A 177 -15.26 4.86 -23.16
CA ALA A 177 -14.07 4.75 -22.33
C ALA A 177 -14.29 5.43 -20.97
N LYS A 178 -13.85 4.76 -19.88
CA LYS A 178 -13.96 5.27 -18.51
C LYS A 178 -12.58 5.55 -17.93
N TRP A 179 -12.44 6.72 -17.34
CA TRP A 179 -11.27 7.09 -16.57
C TRP A 179 -11.54 6.84 -15.08
N VAL A 180 -10.86 5.84 -14.53
CA VAL A 180 -11.00 5.44 -13.12
C VAL A 180 -10.04 6.24 -12.27
N GLN A 181 -10.58 7.08 -11.38
CA GLN A 181 -9.82 7.88 -10.42
C GLN A 181 -9.63 7.16 -9.09
N THR A 182 -10.59 6.33 -8.72
CA THR A 182 -10.51 5.55 -7.48
C THR A 182 -11.09 4.17 -7.70
N SER A 183 -10.45 3.15 -7.13
CA SER A 183 -10.93 1.76 -7.18
C SER A 183 -10.69 1.03 -5.87
N GLU A 184 -11.59 0.11 -5.54
CA GLU A 184 -11.50 -0.79 -4.40
C GLU A 184 -12.08 -2.14 -4.79
N ILE A 185 -11.36 -3.23 -4.50
CA ILE A 185 -11.90 -4.58 -4.60
C ILE A 185 -12.40 -5.05 -3.24
N ARG A 186 -13.51 -5.77 -3.23
CA ARG A 186 -14.13 -6.33 -2.04
C ARG A 186 -14.39 -7.81 -2.24
N PRO A 187 -13.53 -8.69 -1.73
CA PRO A 187 -13.85 -10.10 -1.59
C PRO A 187 -15.05 -10.30 -0.65
N SER A 188 -15.88 -11.29 -0.91
CA SER A 188 -16.93 -11.71 0.00
C SER A 188 -16.38 -12.58 1.15
N SER A 189 -15.32 -13.37 0.88
CA SER A 189 -14.55 -14.14 1.87
C SER A 189 -13.17 -13.54 2.04
N ARG A 190 -13.06 -12.47 2.84
CA ARG A 190 -11.81 -11.71 2.99
C ARG A 190 -10.68 -12.50 3.63
N GLU A 191 -11.00 -13.46 4.49
CA GLU A 191 -10.04 -14.35 5.16
C GLU A 191 -9.38 -15.34 4.22
N SER A 192 -10.02 -15.63 3.07
CA SER A 192 -9.53 -16.58 2.08
C SER A 192 -8.79 -15.94 0.92
N VAL A 193 -8.88 -14.62 0.73
CA VAL A 193 -8.22 -13.93 -0.38
C VAL A 193 -6.86 -13.42 0.08
N HIS A 194 -5.80 -14.08 -0.41
CA HIS A 194 -4.42 -13.68 -0.15
C HIS A 194 -4.03 -12.44 -0.95
N HIS A 195 -4.32 -12.42 -2.27
CA HIS A 195 -4.23 -11.22 -3.10
C HIS A 195 -5.10 -11.36 -4.35
N ALA A 196 -5.34 -10.23 -5.01
CA ALA A 196 -6.03 -10.18 -6.29
C ALA A 196 -5.38 -9.15 -7.20
N VAL A 197 -5.34 -9.46 -8.49
CA VAL A 197 -4.98 -8.50 -9.54
C VAL A 197 -6.15 -8.40 -10.50
N VAL A 198 -6.58 -7.18 -10.79
CA VAL A 198 -7.63 -6.93 -11.78
C VAL A 198 -7.00 -6.26 -13.00
N TYR A 199 -7.06 -6.96 -14.13
CA TYR A 199 -6.52 -6.47 -15.40
C TYR A 199 -7.62 -5.87 -16.26
N VAL A 200 -7.24 -4.92 -17.12
CA VAL A 200 -8.08 -4.40 -18.21
C VAL A 200 -7.76 -5.16 -19.48
N ARG A 201 -8.73 -5.93 -19.99
CA ARG A 201 -8.64 -6.64 -21.26
C ARG A 201 -9.40 -5.84 -22.33
N PRO A 202 -8.71 -5.11 -23.22
CA PRO A 202 -9.39 -4.32 -24.25
C PRO A 202 -10.00 -5.19 -25.32
N PRO A 203 -10.98 -4.68 -26.09
CA PRO A 203 -11.56 -5.40 -27.24
C PRO A 203 -10.49 -5.84 -28.24
N GLY A 204 -10.60 -7.07 -28.72
CA GLY A 204 -9.66 -7.65 -29.70
C GLY A 204 -8.33 -8.13 -29.10
N SER A 205 -8.17 -8.07 -27.78
CA SER A 205 -7.03 -8.69 -27.09
C SER A 205 -6.95 -10.19 -27.42
N LYS A 206 -5.71 -10.66 -27.66
CA LYS A 206 -5.42 -12.09 -27.86
C LYS A 206 -5.16 -12.84 -26.56
N TRP A 207 -4.95 -12.09 -25.48
CA TRP A 207 -4.76 -12.67 -24.16
C TRP A 207 -6.08 -13.28 -23.67
N LEU A 208 -6.05 -14.55 -23.31
CA LEU A 208 -7.21 -15.32 -22.87
C LEU A 208 -8.39 -15.32 -23.89
N ASP A 209 -8.11 -15.28 -25.21
CA ASP A 209 -9.17 -15.23 -26.23
C ASP A 209 -9.94 -16.56 -26.35
N HIS A 210 -9.40 -17.66 -25.86
CA HIS A 210 -10.05 -18.97 -25.79
C HIS A 210 -10.63 -19.30 -24.40
N ALA A 211 -10.44 -18.43 -23.40
CA ALA A 211 -10.93 -18.67 -22.06
C ALA A 211 -12.43 -18.37 -21.93
N PRO A 212 -13.15 -19.08 -21.05
CA PRO A 212 -14.57 -18.84 -20.83
C PRO A 212 -14.80 -17.46 -20.19
N VAL A 213 -15.84 -16.76 -20.64
CA VAL A 213 -16.29 -15.51 -20.05
C VAL A 213 -17.39 -15.77 -19.04
N GLY A 214 -17.32 -15.12 -17.87
CA GLY A 214 -18.33 -15.27 -16.82
C GLY A 214 -18.31 -16.63 -16.11
N VAL A 215 -17.19 -17.34 -16.18
CA VAL A 215 -16.98 -18.61 -15.48
C VAL A 215 -15.57 -18.61 -14.91
N PRO A 216 -15.39 -18.84 -13.59
CA PRO A 216 -14.08 -19.02 -13.00
C PRO A 216 -13.35 -20.21 -13.63
N PHE A 217 -12.04 -20.05 -13.87
CA PHE A 217 -11.15 -21.09 -14.41
C PHE A 217 -9.75 -20.97 -13.82
N THR A 218 -8.96 -22.05 -13.87
CA THR A 218 -7.56 -22.09 -13.48
C THR A 218 -6.65 -22.22 -14.70
N ALA A 219 -5.36 -22.09 -14.53
CA ALA A 219 -4.40 -22.36 -15.59
C ALA A 219 -4.45 -23.83 -16.06
N ALA A 220 -4.76 -24.75 -15.15
CA ALA A 220 -4.92 -26.17 -15.47
C ALA A 220 -6.13 -26.44 -16.38
N ASP A 221 -7.22 -25.65 -16.26
CA ASP A 221 -8.39 -25.78 -17.14
C ASP A 221 -8.07 -25.35 -18.59
N MET A 222 -7.03 -24.53 -18.77
CA MET A 222 -6.66 -23.98 -20.08
C MET A 222 -5.64 -24.84 -20.83
N THR A 223 -4.80 -25.59 -20.12
CA THR A 223 -3.76 -26.44 -20.71
C THR A 223 -3.23 -27.49 -19.74
N ASP A 224 -3.02 -28.71 -20.25
CA ASP A 224 -2.33 -29.79 -19.52
C ASP A 224 -0.81 -29.58 -19.45
N ASP A 225 -0.26 -28.74 -20.33
CA ASP A 225 1.17 -28.46 -20.42
C ASP A 225 1.58 -27.40 -19.37
N LYS A 226 2.23 -27.85 -18.29
CA LYS A 226 2.69 -26.98 -17.20
C LYS A 226 3.58 -25.82 -17.69
N SER A 227 4.39 -26.04 -18.75
CA SER A 227 5.26 -24.99 -19.28
C SER A 227 4.50 -23.86 -19.97
N LYS A 228 3.24 -24.09 -20.36
CA LYS A 228 2.37 -23.08 -20.96
C LYS A 228 1.46 -22.39 -19.95
N ARG A 229 1.38 -22.87 -18.71
CA ARG A 229 0.60 -22.22 -17.64
C ARG A 229 1.18 -20.86 -17.29
N ASP A 230 2.50 -20.72 -17.34
CA ASP A 230 3.20 -19.44 -17.15
C ASP A 230 2.89 -18.43 -18.28
N ALA A 231 2.37 -18.89 -19.42
CA ALA A 231 1.95 -18.03 -20.54
C ALA A 231 0.64 -17.25 -20.25
N LEU A 232 -0.02 -17.44 -19.12
CA LEU A 232 -1.12 -16.58 -18.66
C LEU A 232 -0.63 -15.22 -18.17
N TRP A 233 0.68 -15.04 -17.98
CA TRP A 233 1.26 -13.73 -17.74
C TRP A 233 1.02 -12.79 -18.92
N THR A 234 0.69 -11.57 -18.60
CA THR A 234 0.34 -10.55 -19.58
C THR A 234 1.01 -9.23 -19.25
N ASP A 235 1.27 -8.45 -20.27
CA ASP A 235 1.59 -7.03 -20.16
C ASP A 235 0.35 -6.12 -20.27
N ALA A 236 -0.86 -6.70 -20.13
CA ALA A 236 -2.11 -5.95 -20.04
C ALA A 236 -2.06 -4.89 -18.92
N ASP A 237 -2.82 -3.83 -19.10
CA ASP A 237 -2.92 -2.79 -18.08
C ASP A 237 -3.54 -3.36 -16.80
N ILE A 238 -2.87 -3.13 -15.66
CA ILE A 238 -3.39 -3.48 -14.34
C ILE A 238 -4.27 -2.34 -13.84
N LEU A 239 -5.54 -2.64 -13.57
CA LEU A 239 -6.48 -1.69 -13.00
C LEU A 239 -6.25 -1.53 -11.50
N LEU A 240 -6.05 -2.64 -10.78
CA LEU A 240 -5.90 -2.66 -9.33
C LEU A 240 -5.11 -3.89 -8.89
N VAL A 241 -4.29 -3.72 -7.87
CA VAL A 241 -3.69 -4.82 -7.10
C VAL A 241 -4.19 -4.72 -5.67
N TYR A 242 -4.59 -5.85 -5.09
CA TYR A 242 -5.11 -5.94 -3.74
C TYR A 242 -4.38 -7.02 -2.96
N ALA A 243 -4.07 -6.70 -1.71
CA ALA A 243 -3.77 -7.68 -0.67
C ALA A 243 -4.44 -7.23 0.65
N PRO A 244 -4.61 -8.12 1.63
CA PRO A 244 -5.10 -7.77 2.96
C PRO A 244 -4.34 -6.58 3.54
N GLY A 245 -5.06 -5.58 4.05
CA GLY A 245 -4.45 -4.35 4.59
C GLY A 245 -4.12 -3.26 3.57
N SER A 246 -4.16 -3.55 2.27
CA SER A 246 -3.95 -2.53 1.24
C SER A 246 -5.03 -1.45 1.27
N SER A 247 -4.60 -0.21 1.08
CA SER A 247 -5.51 0.92 0.86
C SER A 247 -6.13 0.83 -0.54
N PRO A 248 -7.36 1.34 -0.74
CA PRO A 248 -7.91 1.53 -2.08
C PRO A 248 -7.02 2.42 -2.94
N ASP A 249 -7.00 2.17 -4.24
CA ASP A 249 -6.34 3.07 -5.19
C ASP A 249 -7.07 4.42 -5.26
N ARG A 250 -6.32 5.50 -5.09
CA ARG A 250 -6.82 6.89 -5.17
C ARG A 250 -5.79 7.73 -5.89
N TRP A 251 -6.11 8.08 -7.11
CA TRP A 251 -5.21 8.90 -7.92
C TRP A 251 -5.48 10.38 -7.68
N PRO A 252 -4.44 11.23 -7.66
CA PRO A 252 -4.60 12.67 -7.57
C PRO A 252 -5.51 13.24 -8.65
N ASP A 253 -6.07 14.41 -8.41
CA ASP A 253 -6.90 15.12 -9.40
C ASP A 253 -6.16 15.31 -10.73
N GLY A 254 -6.84 15.01 -11.81
CA GLY A 254 -6.27 15.05 -13.16
C GLY A 254 -5.46 13.80 -13.54
N MET A 255 -5.48 12.74 -12.72
CA MET A 255 -4.88 11.45 -13.01
C MET A 255 -5.94 10.34 -12.98
N GLY A 256 -5.72 9.25 -13.72
CA GLY A 256 -6.62 8.09 -13.70
C GLY A 256 -6.14 6.96 -14.58
N LYS A 257 -6.64 5.76 -14.31
CA LYS A 257 -6.45 4.57 -15.15
C LYS A 257 -7.54 4.50 -16.22
N LEU A 258 -7.20 4.09 -17.43
CA LEU A 258 -8.14 4.03 -18.54
C LEU A 258 -8.73 2.62 -18.67
N VAL A 259 -10.05 2.54 -18.73
CA VAL A 259 -10.78 1.34 -19.17
C VAL A 259 -11.44 1.68 -20.52
N PRO A 260 -10.92 1.20 -21.65
CA PRO A 260 -11.51 1.43 -22.98
C PRO A 260 -12.95 0.94 -23.08
N ALA A 261 -13.74 1.51 -23.98
CA ALA A 261 -15.09 1.03 -24.29
C ALA A 261 -15.05 -0.44 -24.72
N GLY A 262 -16.01 -1.23 -24.26
CA GLY A 262 -16.12 -2.66 -24.58
C GLY A 262 -15.03 -3.54 -23.98
N SER A 263 -14.25 -3.04 -23.02
CA SER A 263 -13.26 -3.85 -22.29
C SER A 263 -13.94 -4.83 -21.33
N ASP A 264 -13.25 -5.93 -21.10
CA ASP A 264 -13.49 -6.82 -19.97
C ASP A 264 -12.57 -6.47 -18.81
N LEU A 265 -12.96 -6.84 -17.58
CA LEU A 265 -12.04 -7.00 -16.46
C LEU A 265 -11.70 -8.47 -16.28
N VAL A 266 -10.43 -8.76 -16.06
CA VAL A 266 -9.98 -10.11 -15.71
C VAL A 266 -9.56 -10.07 -14.24
N PHE A 267 -10.32 -10.79 -13.42
CA PHE A 267 -9.99 -11.02 -12.02
C PHE A 267 -9.00 -12.19 -11.97
N GLN A 268 -7.81 -11.96 -11.41
CA GLN A 268 -6.86 -13.00 -11.02
C GLN A 268 -6.88 -13.05 -9.51
N MET A 269 -7.38 -14.15 -8.96
CA MET A 269 -7.57 -14.32 -7.53
C MET A 269 -6.63 -15.39 -6.99
N HIS A 270 -5.88 -15.06 -5.95
CA HIS A 270 -5.11 -16.02 -5.18
C HIS A 270 -5.78 -16.26 -3.83
N TYR A 271 -6.16 -17.50 -3.59
CA TYR A 271 -6.85 -17.91 -2.36
C TYR A 271 -5.93 -18.72 -1.46
N THR A 272 -6.17 -18.63 -0.16
CA THR A 272 -5.61 -19.52 0.86
C THR A 272 -6.75 -20.21 1.62
N ALA A 273 -6.56 -21.48 1.94
CA ALA A 273 -7.54 -22.26 2.67
C ALA A 273 -7.67 -21.77 4.13
N PRO A 274 -8.87 -21.36 4.59
CA PRO A 274 -9.06 -20.74 5.91
C PRO A 274 -9.30 -21.73 7.05
N GLY A 275 -9.13 -23.03 6.84
CA GLY A 275 -9.44 -24.08 7.82
C GLY A 275 -10.89 -24.56 7.82
N HIS A 276 -11.76 -23.95 7.01
CA HIS A 276 -13.15 -24.36 6.78
C HIS A 276 -13.56 -24.10 5.34
N ALA A 277 -14.45 -24.91 4.80
CA ALA A 277 -14.92 -24.71 3.43
C ALA A 277 -15.79 -23.45 3.34
N THR A 278 -15.52 -22.61 2.34
CA THR A 278 -16.24 -21.36 2.10
C THR A 278 -16.34 -21.07 0.60
N SER A 279 -16.78 -19.88 0.22
CA SER A 279 -16.76 -19.41 -1.16
C SER A 279 -16.52 -17.91 -1.22
N ASP A 280 -15.90 -17.44 -2.29
CA ASP A 280 -15.72 -16.03 -2.58
C ASP A 280 -16.39 -15.63 -3.89
N GLN A 281 -16.93 -14.42 -3.92
CA GLN A 281 -17.42 -13.75 -5.11
C GLN A 281 -17.06 -12.26 -5.01
N ALA A 282 -15.84 -11.93 -5.43
CA ALA A 282 -15.30 -10.58 -5.34
C ALA A 282 -16.04 -9.58 -6.25
N GLU A 283 -16.05 -8.32 -5.81
CA GLU A 283 -16.55 -7.20 -6.61
C GLU A 283 -15.54 -6.03 -6.56
N ILE A 284 -15.45 -5.25 -7.64
CA ILE A 284 -14.67 -4.02 -7.70
C ILE A 284 -15.59 -2.81 -7.86
N GLY A 285 -15.42 -1.81 -7.00
CA GLY A 285 -16.08 -0.52 -7.10
C GLY A 285 -15.17 0.48 -7.81
N LEU A 286 -15.72 1.22 -8.76
CA LEU A 286 -15.02 2.18 -9.59
C LEU A 286 -15.65 3.56 -9.42
N VAL A 287 -14.82 4.57 -9.10
CA VAL A 287 -15.21 5.98 -9.11
C VAL A 287 -14.53 6.64 -10.30
N PHE A 288 -15.32 7.24 -11.18
CA PHE A 288 -14.81 7.83 -12.41
C PHE A 288 -14.34 9.27 -12.20
N ALA A 289 -13.33 9.66 -12.96
CA ALA A 289 -12.90 11.03 -13.02
C ALA A 289 -14.02 11.91 -13.63
N LYS A 290 -14.31 13.05 -12.99
CA LYS A 290 -15.37 13.97 -13.43
C LYS A 290 -15.04 14.70 -14.75
N GLN A 291 -13.77 14.79 -15.07
CA GLN A 291 -13.23 15.39 -16.29
C GLN A 291 -12.15 14.47 -16.85
N PRO A 292 -11.90 14.47 -18.18
CA PRO A 292 -10.79 13.72 -18.75
C PRO A 292 -9.47 14.06 -18.04
N PRO A 293 -8.72 13.06 -17.56
CA PRO A 293 -7.47 13.30 -16.86
C PRO A 293 -6.42 13.92 -17.77
N LYS A 294 -5.52 14.70 -17.19
CA LYS A 294 -4.33 15.24 -17.85
C LYS A 294 -3.23 14.20 -17.99
N GLN A 295 -3.25 13.18 -17.14
CA GLN A 295 -2.26 12.10 -17.12
C GLN A 295 -2.97 10.75 -16.94
N ARG A 296 -2.45 9.74 -17.65
CA ARG A 296 -2.84 8.34 -17.50
C ARG A 296 -1.94 7.66 -16.48
N VAL A 297 -2.51 6.91 -15.56
CA VAL A 297 -1.76 6.07 -14.63
C VAL A 297 -1.56 4.69 -15.25
N LEU A 298 -0.33 4.22 -15.25
CA LEU A 298 0.08 2.88 -15.66
C LEU A 298 0.76 2.18 -14.49
N THR A 299 0.46 0.91 -14.29
CA THR A 299 1.22 0.03 -13.39
C THR A 299 2.31 -0.67 -14.20
N LEU A 300 3.55 -0.39 -13.86
CA LEU A 300 4.76 -0.99 -14.45
C LEU A 300 5.38 -1.97 -13.45
N GLN A 301 6.37 -2.76 -13.92
CA GLN A 301 7.05 -3.73 -13.06
C GLN A 301 8.53 -3.88 -13.40
N LEU A 302 9.33 -4.14 -12.37
CA LEU A 302 10.68 -4.64 -12.44
C LEU A 302 10.66 -6.08 -11.97
N THR A 303 10.97 -7.02 -12.85
CA THR A 303 10.86 -8.46 -12.60
C THR A 303 12.13 -9.16 -12.97
N ASN A 304 12.53 -10.12 -12.16
CA ASN A 304 13.57 -11.11 -12.50
C ASN A 304 12.95 -12.50 -12.26
N ASP A 305 12.82 -13.25 -13.33
CA ASP A 305 12.29 -14.62 -13.35
C ASP A 305 13.37 -15.70 -13.54
N HIS A 306 14.66 -15.27 -13.52
CA HIS A 306 15.82 -16.11 -13.79
C HIS A 306 16.72 -16.25 -12.57
N PHE A 307 16.20 -16.78 -11.47
CA PHE A 307 16.98 -17.04 -10.26
C PHE A 307 16.75 -18.45 -9.71
N VAL A 308 17.70 -18.89 -8.90
CA VAL A 308 17.58 -20.12 -8.12
C VAL A 308 18.09 -19.84 -6.72
N ILE A 309 17.20 -19.88 -5.73
CA ILE A 309 17.54 -19.71 -4.32
C ILE A 309 18.09 -21.07 -3.82
N PRO A 310 19.36 -21.12 -3.36
CA PRO A 310 19.92 -22.38 -2.87
C PRO A 310 19.23 -22.89 -1.60
N PRO A 311 19.29 -24.20 -1.32
CA PRO A 311 18.89 -24.73 -0.02
C PRO A 311 19.63 -24.05 1.13
N GLY A 312 18.92 -23.71 2.20
CA GLY A 312 19.48 -23.13 3.41
C GLY A 312 20.00 -21.70 3.31
N ALA A 313 19.88 -21.03 2.15
CA ALA A 313 20.29 -19.64 2.01
C ALA A 313 19.41 -18.71 2.87
N ASP A 314 20.01 -17.88 3.70
CA ASP A 314 19.33 -17.01 4.67
C ASP A 314 19.25 -15.52 4.24
N ASP A 315 19.95 -15.12 3.18
CA ASP A 315 19.96 -13.74 2.66
C ASP A 315 20.26 -13.70 1.14
N PHE A 316 19.56 -14.53 0.36
CA PHE A 316 19.79 -14.62 -1.07
C PHE A 316 19.22 -13.40 -1.80
N ARG A 317 20.10 -12.67 -2.50
CA ARG A 317 19.78 -11.42 -3.17
C ARG A 317 19.44 -11.63 -4.65
N VAL A 318 18.33 -11.07 -5.09
CA VAL A 318 17.89 -10.99 -6.49
C VAL A 318 17.63 -9.54 -6.86
N GLU A 319 18.01 -9.13 -8.08
CA GLU A 319 17.70 -7.77 -8.54
C GLU A 319 17.15 -7.75 -9.97
N ALA A 320 16.39 -6.70 -10.25
CA ALA A 320 15.96 -6.32 -11.58
C ALA A 320 16.22 -4.83 -11.81
N ARG A 321 16.59 -4.46 -13.03
CA ARG A 321 16.81 -3.07 -13.43
C ARG A 321 16.05 -2.74 -14.69
N GLY A 322 15.61 -1.50 -14.80
CA GLY A 322 14.93 -1.00 -15.98
C GLY A 322 15.15 0.49 -16.17
N THR A 323 15.26 0.90 -17.42
CA THR A 323 15.39 2.33 -17.77
C THR A 323 14.06 2.84 -18.32
N LEU A 324 13.55 3.92 -17.75
CA LEU A 324 12.32 4.55 -18.24
C LEU A 324 12.54 5.15 -19.62
N PRO A 325 11.78 4.74 -20.65
CA PRO A 325 11.98 5.25 -22.01
C PRO A 325 11.38 6.63 -22.23
N ASN A 326 10.45 7.05 -21.38
CA ASN A 326 9.74 8.32 -21.43
C ASN A 326 9.69 8.96 -20.03
N ASP A 327 9.44 10.27 -19.99
CA ASP A 327 9.16 10.98 -18.75
C ASP A 327 7.93 10.38 -18.07
N ALA A 328 8.00 10.29 -16.75
CA ALA A 328 6.93 9.78 -15.91
C ALA A 328 6.88 10.50 -14.56
N THR A 329 5.73 10.45 -13.90
CA THR A 329 5.59 10.85 -12.52
C THR A 329 5.33 9.60 -11.68
N LEU A 330 6.27 9.22 -10.84
CA LEU A 330 6.15 8.08 -9.93
C LEU A 330 5.15 8.39 -8.82
N LEU A 331 4.24 7.46 -8.54
CA LEU A 331 3.13 7.64 -7.60
C LEU A 331 3.17 6.67 -6.43
N SER A 332 3.50 5.40 -6.68
CA SER A 332 3.42 4.34 -5.66
C SER A 332 4.30 3.15 -6.00
N PHE A 333 4.50 2.28 -5.01
CA PHE A 333 5.17 0.99 -5.11
C PHE A 333 4.29 -0.13 -4.56
N PHE A 334 4.45 -1.32 -5.11
CA PHE A 334 3.85 -2.53 -4.59
C PHE A 334 4.83 -3.69 -4.78
N PRO A 335 5.67 -4.00 -3.76
CA PRO A 335 6.58 -5.14 -3.81
C PRO A 335 5.79 -6.44 -3.69
N HIS A 336 6.22 -7.47 -4.43
CA HIS A 336 5.61 -8.80 -4.39
C HIS A 336 6.68 -9.89 -4.37
N MET A 337 6.58 -10.76 -3.39
CA MET A 337 7.33 -12.00 -3.20
C MET A 337 6.41 -13.06 -2.59
N HIS A 338 6.91 -14.28 -2.39
CA HIS A 338 6.19 -15.34 -1.69
C HIS A 338 6.73 -15.58 -0.27
N LEU A 339 6.62 -16.83 0.23
CA LEU A 339 6.88 -17.20 1.62
C LEU A 339 8.31 -16.96 2.11
N ARG A 340 9.29 -16.96 1.20
CA ARG A 340 10.70 -16.78 1.54
C ARG A 340 11.17 -15.34 1.43
N GLY A 341 10.28 -14.41 1.03
CA GLY A 341 10.57 -12.99 1.02
C GLY A 341 11.01 -12.49 2.39
N LYS A 342 12.10 -11.70 2.45
CA LYS A 342 12.69 -11.15 3.67
C LYS A 342 12.69 -9.64 3.69
N ARG A 343 13.12 -9.00 2.59
CA ARG A 343 13.08 -7.54 2.39
C ARG A 343 13.05 -7.21 0.91
N PHE A 344 12.56 -6.00 0.63
CA PHE A 344 12.47 -5.48 -0.73
C PHE A 344 12.88 -4.00 -0.77
N GLU A 345 13.60 -3.59 -1.83
CA GLU A 345 13.99 -2.20 -2.03
C GLU A 345 13.70 -1.73 -3.45
N TYR A 346 13.34 -0.45 -3.58
CA TYR A 346 13.32 0.28 -4.85
C TYR A 346 14.30 1.43 -4.76
N ASN A 347 15.08 1.58 -5.83
CA ASN A 347 16.14 2.57 -5.91
C ASN A 347 16.15 3.27 -7.27
N ILE A 348 16.64 4.50 -7.30
CA ILE A 348 17.18 5.13 -8.51
C ILE A 348 18.67 4.82 -8.58
N VAL A 349 19.14 4.45 -9.77
CA VAL A 349 20.55 4.28 -10.04
C VAL A 349 21.06 5.46 -10.83
N ALA A 350 21.94 6.25 -10.24
CA ALA A 350 22.55 7.40 -10.90
C ALA A 350 23.59 6.95 -11.94
N LYS A 351 23.93 7.83 -12.88
CA LYS A 351 24.88 7.51 -13.96
C LYS A 351 26.29 7.15 -13.48
N ASP A 352 26.68 7.63 -12.32
CA ASP A 352 27.95 7.30 -11.64
C ASP A 352 27.87 6.02 -10.80
N GLY A 353 26.71 5.35 -10.79
CA GLY A 353 26.44 4.13 -10.03
C GLY A 353 25.98 4.38 -8.59
N ALA A 354 25.83 5.62 -8.15
CA ALA A 354 25.26 5.92 -6.83
C ALA A 354 23.80 5.44 -6.74
N ILE A 355 23.44 4.92 -5.58
CA ILE A 355 22.11 4.37 -5.29
C ILE A 355 21.34 5.35 -4.40
N GLU A 356 20.18 5.78 -4.88
CA GLU A 356 19.23 6.57 -4.12
C GLU A 356 18.02 5.70 -3.75
N PRO A 357 17.84 5.31 -2.47
CA PRO A 357 16.73 4.49 -2.06
C PRO A 357 15.41 5.28 -2.05
N LEU A 358 14.38 4.72 -2.64
CA LEU A 358 13.03 5.28 -2.71
C LEU A 358 12.08 4.62 -1.71
N LEU A 359 12.23 3.31 -1.51
CA LEU A 359 11.49 2.51 -0.55
C LEU A 359 12.36 1.35 -0.10
N ARG A 360 12.34 1.06 1.21
CA ARG A 360 12.87 -0.16 1.82
C ARG A 360 11.81 -0.78 2.70
N VAL A 361 11.55 -2.08 2.52
CA VAL A 361 10.49 -2.81 3.22
C VAL A 361 11.08 -4.04 3.89
N ASN A 362 10.79 -4.24 5.17
CA ASN A 362 10.89 -5.55 5.81
C ASN A 362 9.65 -6.34 5.38
N TRP A 363 9.86 -7.41 4.59
CA TRP A 363 8.75 -8.14 3.98
C TRP A 363 8.00 -8.99 4.99
N ASP A 364 6.67 -9.00 4.88
CA ASP A 364 5.78 -9.94 5.55
C ASP A 364 4.78 -10.48 4.52
N PHE A 365 4.80 -11.80 4.30
CA PHE A 365 3.96 -12.47 3.32
C PHE A 365 2.47 -12.20 3.51
N HIS A 366 2.01 -12.06 4.75
CA HIS A 366 0.59 -11.81 5.06
C HIS A 366 0.14 -10.36 4.79
N TRP A 367 1.09 -9.44 4.58
CA TRP A 367 0.84 -8.02 4.44
C TRP A 367 1.54 -7.43 3.23
N GLN A 368 1.04 -7.75 2.05
CA GLN A 368 1.59 -7.24 0.80
C GLN A 368 1.03 -5.84 0.51
N LEU A 369 1.60 -4.85 1.15
CA LEU A 369 1.08 -3.48 1.14
C LEU A 369 1.53 -2.69 -0.10
N SER A 370 0.69 -1.75 -0.53
CA SER A 370 1.08 -0.67 -1.43
C SER A 370 1.61 0.52 -0.65
N TYR A 371 2.56 1.26 -1.23
CA TYR A 371 3.24 2.40 -0.64
C TYR A 371 3.08 3.61 -1.55
N GLN A 372 2.10 4.48 -1.24
CA GLN A 372 1.78 5.66 -2.03
C GLN A 372 2.69 6.83 -1.62
N LEU A 373 3.46 7.39 -2.54
CA LEU A 373 4.34 8.52 -2.25
C LEU A 373 3.53 9.71 -1.70
N ALA A 374 4.00 10.32 -0.63
CA ALA A 374 3.39 11.53 -0.07
C ALA A 374 3.42 12.70 -1.05
N LYS A 375 4.43 12.71 -1.94
CA LYS A 375 4.55 13.66 -3.05
C LYS A 375 4.94 12.87 -4.30
N PRO A 376 4.15 12.96 -5.39
CA PRO A 376 4.53 12.40 -6.68
C PRO A 376 5.92 12.89 -7.10
N MET A 377 6.75 11.99 -7.66
CA MET A 377 8.12 12.26 -8.03
C MET A 377 8.28 12.25 -9.55
N HIS A 378 8.79 13.33 -10.13
CA HIS A 378 9.10 13.36 -11.56
C HIS A 378 10.36 12.55 -11.87
N LEU A 379 10.26 11.64 -12.83
CA LEU A 379 11.35 10.83 -13.36
C LEU A 379 11.52 11.13 -14.84
N ALA A 380 12.69 11.64 -15.23
CA ALA A 380 12.99 11.92 -16.62
C ALA A 380 13.20 10.64 -17.44
N ALA A 381 12.98 10.70 -18.73
CA ALA A 381 13.39 9.66 -19.65
C ALA A 381 14.89 9.36 -19.48
N GLY A 382 15.25 8.07 -19.43
CA GLY A 382 16.60 7.62 -19.16
C GLY A 382 16.91 7.39 -17.68
N THR A 383 15.98 7.68 -16.75
CA THR A 383 16.12 7.27 -15.33
C THR A 383 16.17 5.76 -15.24
N GLU A 384 17.21 5.23 -14.59
CA GLU A 384 17.33 3.81 -14.29
C GLU A 384 16.75 3.54 -12.90
N LEU A 385 15.78 2.62 -12.84
CA LEU A 385 15.21 2.10 -11.61
C LEU A 385 15.78 0.70 -11.33
N GLN A 386 15.97 0.39 -10.06
CA GLN A 386 16.38 -0.92 -9.57
C GLN A 386 15.38 -1.38 -8.51
N ALA A 387 14.96 -2.62 -8.60
CA ALA A 387 14.28 -3.35 -7.54
C ALA A 387 15.23 -4.43 -7.02
N VAL A 388 15.29 -4.61 -5.70
CA VAL A 388 16.12 -5.63 -5.06
C VAL A 388 15.29 -6.38 -4.04
N ALA A 389 15.29 -7.69 -4.14
CA ALA A 389 14.64 -8.61 -3.19
C ALA A 389 15.70 -9.44 -2.46
N TRP A 390 15.43 -9.78 -1.21
CA TRP A 390 16.19 -10.74 -0.42
C TRP A 390 15.27 -11.84 0.06
N PHE A 391 15.74 -13.07 -0.03
CA PHE A 391 14.99 -14.28 0.33
C PHE A 391 15.70 -15.05 1.43
N ASP A 392 14.89 -15.66 2.31
CA ASP A 392 15.33 -16.55 3.37
C ASP A 392 14.78 -17.96 3.14
N ASN A 393 15.57 -18.83 2.54
CA ASN A 393 15.29 -20.27 2.33
C ASN A 393 15.90 -21.14 3.43
N SER A 394 16.19 -20.58 4.61
CA SER A 394 16.76 -21.31 5.73
C SER A 394 15.67 -21.92 6.62
N SER A 395 16.12 -22.80 7.52
CA SER A 395 15.25 -23.38 8.57
C SER A 395 14.84 -22.37 9.66
N ALA A 396 15.44 -21.18 9.68
CA ALA A 396 15.08 -20.12 10.62
C ALA A 396 13.83 -19.33 10.16
N ASN A 397 13.48 -19.40 8.86
CA ASN A 397 12.26 -18.80 8.35
C ASN A 397 11.04 -19.71 8.70
N PRO A 398 10.13 -19.28 9.59
CA PRO A 398 8.99 -20.09 10.02
C PRO A 398 7.95 -20.32 8.91
N HIS A 399 8.01 -19.57 7.82
CA HIS A 399 7.10 -19.69 6.67
C HIS A 399 7.67 -20.53 5.54
N ASN A 400 8.94 -20.94 5.63
CA ASN A 400 9.56 -21.76 4.60
C ASN A 400 9.07 -23.20 4.65
N PRO A 401 8.38 -23.73 3.61
CA PRO A 401 7.82 -25.07 3.64
C PRO A 401 8.90 -26.16 3.62
N ASP A 402 10.03 -25.92 2.94
CA ASP A 402 11.15 -26.87 2.87
C ASP A 402 12.49 -26.16 2.64
N PRO A 403 13.34 -26.03 3.66
CA PRO A 403 14.66 -25.40 3.52
C PRO A 403 15.70 -26.28 2.80
N SER A 404 15.39 -27.56 2.52
CA SER A 404 16.33 -28.50 1.90
C SER A 404 16.30 -28.46 0.36
N VAL A 405 15.34 -27.78 -0.24
CA VAL A 405 15.19 -27.71 -1.70
C VAL A 405 15.63 -26.37 -2.28
N ALA A 406 16.13 -26.41 -3.51
CA ALA A 406 16.35 -25.18 -4.28
C ALA A 406 15.02 -24.64 -4.84
N VAL A 407 14.81 -23.32 -4.75
CA VAL A 407 13.57 -22.67 -5.15
C VAL A 407 13.80 -21.80 -6.37
N ARG A 408 12.85 -21.84 -7.30
CA ARG A 408 12.89 -21.09 -8.56
C ARG A 408 11.69 -20.17 -8.66
N TRP A 409 11.69 -19.33 -9.70
CA TRP A 409 10.50 -18.61 -10.12
C TRP A 409 9.34 -19.57 -10.41
N GLY A 410 8.18 -19.20 -9.96
CA GLY A 410 6.90 -19.90 -10.23
C GLY A 410 5.73 -19.21 -9.58
N ASP A 411 4.53 -19.55 -10.07
CA ASP A 411 3.28 -18.90 -9.65
C ASP A 411 2.76 -19.40 -8.30
N GLN A 412 3.22 -20.57 -7.85
CA GLN A 412 2.69 -21.17 -6.64
C GLN A 412 3.34 -20.55 -5.40
N THR A 413 2.60 -20.51 -4.28
CA THR A 413 3.07 -19.93 -3.03
C THR A 413 4.37 -20.58 -2.51
N TYR A 414 4.59 -21.86 -2.80
CA TYR A 414 5.80 -22.60 -2.44
C TYR A 414 6.98 -22.38 -3.41
N ASP A 415 6.74 -21.84 -4.61
CA ASP A 415 7.75 -21.26 -5.49
C ASP A 415 8.12 -19.85 -4.98
N GLU A 416 8.86 -19.08 -5.77
CA GLU A 416 9.13 -17.69 -5.43
C GLU A 416 8.97 -16.74 -6.61
N MET A 417 8.60 -15.50 -6.29
CA MET A 417 8.54 -14.40 -7.24
C MET A 417 9.39 -13.21 -6.77
N MET A 418 9.95 -12.48 -7.72
CA MET A 418 10.56 -11.16 -7.51
C MET A 418 9.91 -10.18 -8.46
N VAL A 419 8.87 -9.47 -7.98
CA VAL A 419 8.16 -8.47 -8.78
C VAL A 419 8.07 -7.15 -8.02
N GLY A 420 8.68 -6.13 -8.56
CA GLY A 420 8.56 -4.76 -8.07
C GLY A 420 7.55 -3.99 -8.91
N PHE A 421 6.25 -4.03 -8.56
CA PHE A 421 5.26 -3.17 -9.20
C PHE A 421 5.42 -1.73 -8.75
N PHE A 422 5.16 -0.78 -9.65
CA PHE A 422 5.10 0.64 -9.35
C PHE A 422 4.16 1.37 -10.30
N ASP A 423 3.49 2.39 -9.79
CA ASP A 423 2.56 3.19 -10.58
C ASP A 423 3.22 4.48 -11.03
N VAL A 424 3.02 4.81 -12.31
CA VAL A 424 3.49 6.07 -12.90
C VAL A 424 2.37 6.78 -13.63
N ALA A 425 2.34 8.09 -13.53
CA ALA A 425 1.50 8.93 -14.37
C ALA A 425 2.29 9.42 -15.58
N VAL A 426 1.71 9.25 -16.75
CA VAL A 426 2.28 9.59 -18.06
C VAL A 426 1.30 10.43 -18.89
N ARG A 427 1.68 10.87 -20.07
CA ARG A 427 0.74 11.55 -20.99
C ARG A 427 -0.47 10.63 -21.28
N PRO A 428 -1.69 11.17 -21.39
CA PRO A 428 -2.91 10.37 -21.50
C PRO A 428 -3.02 9.54 -22.80
N ASP A 429 -2.27 9.93 -23.85
CA ASP A 429 -2.19 9.24 -25.13
C ASP A 429 -1.23 8.04 -25.16
N LEU A 430 -0.43 7.86 -24.09
CA LEU A 430 0.47 6.72 -23.96
C LEU A 430 -0.26 5.56 -23.27
N ASP A 431 -0.31 4.42 -23.96
CA ASP A 431 -0.59 3.14 -23.33
C ASP A 431 0.71 2.47 -22.86
N LYS A 432 0.60 1.35 -22.14
CA LYS A 432 1.75 0.60 -21.64
C LYS A 432 2.70 0.16 -22.77
N TRP A 433 2.15 -0.27 -23.93
CA TRP A 433 2.91 -0.69 -25.09
C TRP A 433 3.70 0.47 -25.73
N ASN A 434 3.04 1.60 -25.95
CA ASN A 434 3.67 2.76 -26.55
C ASN A 434 4.67 3.41 -25.58
N TYR A 435 4.43 3.30 -24.27
CA TYR A 435 5.37 3.76 -23.25
C TYR A 435 6.74 3.05 -23.38
N PHE A 436 6.76 1.74 -23.60
CA PHE A 436 7.99 0.95 -23.72
C PHE A 436 8.61 0.96 -25.13
N LYS A 437 7.92 1.44 -26.16
CA LYS A 437 8.53 1.64 -27.45
C LYS A 437 9.59 2.73 -27.35
N ARG A 438 10.85 2.33 -27.51
CA ARG A 438 11.94 3.32 -27.63
C ARG A 438 11.67 4.18 -28.87
N PRO A 439 11.78 5.53 -28.78
CA PRO A 439 11.75 6.36 -29.96
C PRO A 439 12.79 5.81 -30.95
N THR A 440 12.36 5.43 -32.14
CA THR A 440 13.29 5.09 -33.22
C THR A 440 14.24 6.27 -33.34
N LYS A 441 15.53 6.06 -33.11
CA LYS A 441 16.53 7.09 -33.37
C LYS A 441 16.27 7.56 -34.80
N ARG A 442 15.87 8.83 -34.97
CA ARG A 442 15.92 9.44 -36.29
C ARG A 442 17.33 9.24 -36.78
N GLN A 443 17.51 8.40 -37.82
CA GLN A 443 18.77 8.36 -38.53
C GLN A 443 19.05 9.78 -39.03
N PRO A 444 20.31 10.25 -38.91
CA PRO A 444 20.71 11.57 -39.31
C PRO A 444 20.46 11.83 -40.81
#